data_fba871aa9b6030877d82ad664e81bdda
#
_entry.id   fba871aa9b6030877d82ad664e81bdda
#
_cell.length_a   1.000
_cell.length_b   1.000
_cell.length_c   1.000
_cell.angle_alpha   90.00
_cell.angle_beta   90.00
_cell.angle_gamma   90.00
#
_symmetry.space_group_name_H-M   'P 1'
#
loop_
_entity.id
_entity.type
_entity.pdbx_description
1 polymer ?
#
loop_
_entity_poly.entity_id
_entity_poly.type
_entity_poly.pdbx_seq_one_letter_code
_entity_poly.pdbx_strand_id
1 'polypeptide(L)'
;MTAVADVPLLEIDGLTWETHGLRRRLSPDPLTLDPGQTAVVVARGPADADAFTDLLLGLEMPVGGRIGLGGQEITMRLPAEREVGLVPAGAGLLPHLTVERNLALAARDDLAPSFVQGRIAFMARRMDIQGFLRSRPHELAHDERLSVALARVLCRPLPVKVVVIEDRTGCGPCHGAVSGALGADPGLAVLVVTDDGTRVASLASPSCIWEIADVAEP
;
A
#
# COMPACT_ATOMS: atom_id res chain seq x y z
N MET A 1 26.74 -9.61 -23.84
CA MET A 1 26.01 -9.60 -22.55
C MET A 1 24.88 -8.61 -22.71
N THR A 2 23.70 -9.09 -23.05
CA THR A 2 22.47 -8.26 -23.12
C THR A 2 22.10 -7.92 -21.69
N ALA A 3 22.08 -6.62 -21.36
CA ALA A 3 21.52 -6.16 -20.10
C ALA A 3 20.08 -6.68 -20.03
N VAL A 4 19.78 -7.52 -19.06
CA VAL A 4 18.40 -7.84 -18.71
C VAL A 4 17.83 -6.50 -18.27
N ALA A 5 16.88 -5.97 -19.02
CA ALA A 5 16.15 -4.78 -18.61
C ALA A 5 15.58 -5.08 -17.21
N ASP A 6 15.97 -4.26 -16.24
CA ASP A 6 15.50 -4.41 -14.87
C ASP A 6 13.98 -4.10 -14.91
N VAL A 7 13.17 -5.14 -14.75
CA VAL A 7 11.72 -5.02 -14.83
C VAL A 7 11.25 -4.41 -13.52
N PRO A 8 10.60 -3.24 -13.52
CA PRO A 8 10.14 -2.61 -12.28
C PRO A 8 9.18 -3.51 -11.53
N LEU A 9 9.14 -3.36 -10.21
CA LEU A 9 8.23 -4.12 -9.37
C LEU A 9 6.77 -3.72 -9.64
N LEU A 10 6.48 -2.43 -9.72
CA LEU A 10 5.19 -1.89 -10.14
C LEU A 10 5.40 -1.01 -11.36
N GLU A 11 4.57 -1.20 -12.38
CA GLU A 11 4.50 -0.35 -13.56
C GLU A 11 3.04 0.01 -13.84
N ILE A 12 2.74 1.29 -13.94
CA ILE A 12 1.43 1.79 -14.35
C ILE A 12 1.66 2.65 -15.58
N ASP A 13 1.12 2.23 -16.73
CA ASP A 13 1.38 2.81 -18.04
C ASP A 13 0.06 3.18 -18.73
N GLY A 14 -0.08 4.45 -19.08
CA GLY A 14 -1.24 4.99 -19.79
C GLY A 14 -2.56 4.82 -19.04
N LEU A 15 -2.54 4.65 -17.71
CA LEU A 15 -3.76 4.39 -16.92
C LEU A 15 -4.70 5.58 -16.97
N THR A 16 -5.94 5.33 -17.38
CA THR A 16 -7.02 6.33 -17.39
C THR A 16 -8.29 5.76 -16.77
N TRP A 17 -9.00 6.58 -16.02
CA TRP A 17 -10.27 6.22 -15.37
C TRP A 17 -11.20 7.40 -15.30
N GLU A 18 -12.42 7.19 -14.80
CA GLU A 18 -13.41 8.25 -14.61
C GLU A 18 -13.71 8.43 -13.12
N THR A 19 -13.75 9.69 -12.68
CA THR A 19 -14.23 10.08 -11.34
C THR A 19 -15.18 11.25 -11.49
N HIS A 20 -16.40 11.10 -11.02
CA HIS A 20 -17.45 12.13 -11.14
C HIS A 20 -17.67 12.66 -12.58
N GLY A 21 -17.59 11.78 -13.57
CA GLY A 21 -17.76 12.13 -14.99
C GLY A 21 -16.55 12.85 -15.61
N LEU A 22 -15.45 12.95 -14.90
CA LEU A 22 -14.19 13.52 -15.41
C LEU A 22 -13.17 12.41 -15.60
N ARG A 23 -12.50 12.45 -16.77
CA ARG A 23 -11.46 11.48 -17.08
C ARG A 23 -10.13 11.88 -16.41
N ARG A 24 -9.53 10.94 -15.70
CA ARG A 24 -8.28 11.09 -14.93
C ARG A 24 -7.16 10.27 -15.53
N ARG A 25 -5.91 10.69 -15.25
CA ARG A 25 -4.67 9.97 -15.53
C ARG A 25 -3.61 10.27 -14.47
N LEU A 26 -2.55 9.48 -14.44
CA LEU A 26 -1.33 9.83 -13.68
C LEU A 26 -0.45 10.80 -14.47
N SER A 27 0.29 11.64 -13.74
CA SER A 27 1.30 12.53 -14.30
C SER A 27 2.50 12.63 -13.32
N PRO A 28 3.76 12.43 -13.77
CA PRO A 28 4.12 11.95 -15.11
C PRO A 28 3.68 10.51 -15.38
N ASP A 29 3.72 10.08 -16.63
CA ASP A 29 3.39 8.72 -17.07
C ASP A 29 4.59 8.15 -17.83
N PRO A 30 5.03 6.88 -17.59
CA PRO A 30 4.50 5.90 -16.64
C PRO A 30 4.91 6.14 -15.18
N LEU A 31 4.16 5.53 -14.24
CA LEU A 31 4.60 5.35 -12.86
C LEU A 31 5.35 4.03 -12.74
N THR A 32 6.58 4.07 -12.26
CA THR A 32 7.39 2.88 -12.01
C THR A 32 7.95 2.89 -10.59
N LEU A 33 7.95 1.72 -9.95
CA LEU A 33 8.56 1.51 -8.63
C LEU A 33 9.39 0.22 -8.64
N ASP A 34 10.59 0.33 -8.09
CA ASP A 34 11.46 -0.81 -7.82
C ASP A 34 11.28 -1.34 -6.39
N PRO A 35 11.75 -2.56 -6.11
CA PRO A 35 11.80 -3.06 -4.73
C PRO A 35 12.54 -2.09 -3.80
N GLY A 36 12.05 -1.91 -2.59
CA GLY A 36 12.62 -1.01 -1.60
C GLY A 36 12.27 0.47 -1.78
N GLN A 37 11.59 0.83 -2.85
CA GLN A 37 11.22 2.22 -3.12
C GLN A 37 9.89 2.62 -2.48
N THR A 38 9.76 3.93 -2.26
CA THR A 38 8.52 4.58 -1.85
C THR A 38 8.15 5.66 -2.86
N ALA A 39 6.88 5.69 -3.26
CA ALA A 39 6.33 6.77 -4.06
C ALA A 39 5.13 7.41 -3.37
N VAL A 40 4.83 8.64 -3.78
CA VAL A 40 3.61 9.34 -3.37
C VAL A 40 2.80 9.69 -4.62
N VAL A 41 1.50 9.41 -4.55
CA VAL A 41 0.51 9.87 -5.53
C VAL A 41 -0.36 10.92 -4.84
N VAL A 42 -0.34 12.12 -5.39
CA VAL A 42 -1.15 13.24 -4.92
C VAL A 42 -2.45 13.27 -5.72
N ALA A 43 -3.54 13.00 -5.04
CA ALA A 43 -4.89 13.09 -5.60
C ALA A 43 -5.44 14.51 -5.46
N ARG A 44 -6.39 14.90 -6.31
CA ARG A 44 -7.04 16.22 -6.26
C ARG A 44 -8.11 16.32 -5.18
N GLY A 45 -8.49 15.20 -4.62
CA GLY A 45 -9.45 15.08 -3.54
C GLY A 45 -9.73 13.63 -3.17
N PRO A 46 -10.54 13.39 -2.13
CA PRO A 46 -10.80 12.05 -1.61
C PRO A 46 -11.32 11.07 -2.66
N ALA A 47 -12.25 11.49 -3.52
CA ALA A 47 -12.84 10.63 -4.54
C ALA A 47 -11.84 10.16 -5.60
N ASP A 48 -10.88 11.02 -6.01
CA ASP A 48 -9.82 10.63 -6.94
C ASP A 48 -8.83 9.67 -6.27
N ALA A 49 -8.55 9.86 -4.98
CA ALA A 49 -7.71 8.95 -4.21
C ALA A 49 -8.37 7.56 -4.04
N ASP A 50 -9.68 7.52 -3.72
CA ASP A 50 -10.46 6.27 -3.63
C ASP A 50 -10.44 5.53 -4.96
N ALA A 51 -10.81 6.19 -6.06
CA ALA A 51 -10.87 5.58 -7.37
C ALA A 51 -9.50 5.00 -7.80
N PHE A 52 -8.42 5.74 -7.58
CA PHE A 52 -7.07 5.25 -7.90
C PHE A 52 -6.68 4.04 -7.04
N THR A 53 -6.97 4.07 -5.74
CA THR A 53 -6.74 2.93 -4.85
C THR A 53 -7.55 1.70 -5.28
N ASP A 54 -8.82 1.88 -5.64
CA ASP A 54 -9.71 0.80 -6.09
C ASP A 54 -9.23 0.17 -7.41
N LEU A 55 -8.69 0.96 -8.34
CA LEU A 55 -8.04 0.45 -9.55
C LEU A 55 -6.83 -0.43 -9.23
N LEU A 56 -5.96 -0.01 -8.30
CA LEU A 56 -4.79 -0.80 -7.89
C LEU A 56 -5.19 -2.11 -7.21
N LEU A 57 -6.24 -2.07 -6.40
CA LEU A 57 -6.76 -3.25 -5.72
C LEU A 57 -7.58 -4.16 -6.63
N GLY A 58 -8.00 -3.69 -7.82
CA GLY A 58 -8.87 -4.42 -8.74
C GLY A 58 -10.33 -4.42 -8.34
N LEU A 59 -10.75 -3.48 -7.54
CA LEU A 59 -12.15 -3.25 -7.17
C LEU A 59 -12.89 -2.48 -8.27
N GLU A 60 -12.16 -1.68 -9.04
CA GLU A 60 -12.64 -0.99 -10.23
C GLU A 60 -11.77 -1.31 -11.46
N MET A 61 -12.33 -1.07 -12.64
CA MET A 61 -11.65 -1.28 -13.91
C MET A 61 -11.27 0.06 -14.54
N PRO A 62 -10.06 0.20 -15.08
CA PRO A 62 -9.68 1.41 -15.79
C PRO A 62 -10.42 1.51 -17.15
N VAL A 63 -10.53 2.74 -17.67
CA VAL A 63 -11.00 3.00 -19.03
C VAL A 63 -9.94 2.63 -20.06
N GLY A 64 -8.66 2.73 -19.67
CA GLY A 64 -7.54 2.36 -20.53
C GLY A 64 -6.24 2.30 -19.74
N GLY A 65 -5.18 1.84 -20.43
CA GLY A 65 -3.88 1.63 -19.82
C GLY A 65 -3.74 0.28 -19.12
N ARG A 66 -2.62 0.10 -18.43
CA ARG A 66 -2.28 -1.19 -17.80
C ARG A 66 -1.59 -1.01 -16.45
N ILE A 67 -1.73 -2.02 -15.61
CA ILE A 67 -1.02 -2.16 -14.34
C ILE A 67 -0.21 -3.46 -14.40
N GLY A 68 1.10 -3.35 -14.27
CA GLY A 68 2.05 -4.47 -14.22
C GLY A 68 2.64 -4.62 -12.82
N LEU A 69 2.83 -5.86 -12.37
CA LEU A 69 3.46 -6.19 -11.11
C LEU A 69 4.48 -7.33 -11.31
N GLY A 70 5.77 -7.01 -11.08
CA GLY A 70 6.87 -7.95 -11.31
C GLY A 70 6.90 -8.50 -12.75
N GLY A 71 6.64 -7.64 -13.74
CA GLY A 71 6.60 -7.99 -15.17
C GLY A 71 5.34 -8.73 -15.63
N GLN A 72 4.37 -8.93 -14.77
CA GLN A 72 3.09 -9.55 -15.12
C GLN A 72 1.97 -8.51 -15.09
N GLU A 73 1.16 -8.49 -16.15
CA GLU A 73 -0.03 -7.64 -16.16
C GLU A 73 -1.08 -8.14 -15.16
N ILE A 74 -1.56 -7.21 -14.32
CA ILE A 74 -2.56 -7.49 -13.28
C ILE A 74 -3.85 -6.68 -13.46
N THR A 75 -3.98 -5.89 -14.52
CA THR A 75 -5.10 -4.97 -14.75
C THR A 75 -6.45 -5.66 -14.61
N MET A 76 -6.58 -6.87 -15.17
CA MET A 76 -7.82 -7.65 -15.18
C MET A 76 -7.88 -8.74 -14.10
N ARG A 77 -6.89 -8.83 -13.20
CA ARG A 77 -6.90 -9.82 -12.14
C ARG A 77 -7.87 -9.44 -11.03
N LEU A 78 -8.48 -10.44 -10.43
CA LEU A 78 -9.35 -10.26 -9.26
C LEU A 78 -8.56 -9.74 -8.05
N PRO A 79 -9.19 -8.99 -7.14
CA PRO A 79 -8.52 -8.46 -5.95
C PRO A 79 -7.77 -9.52 -5.13
N ALA A 80 -8.33 -10.72 -5.01
CA ALA A 80 -7.72 -11.83 -4.27
C ALA A 80 -6.45 -12.39 -4.92
N GLU A 81 -6.23 -12.12 -6.21
CA GLU A 81 -5.08 -12.62 -6.99
C GLU A 81 -3.96 -11.56 -7.11
N ARG A 82 -4.23 -10.34 -6.64
CA ARG A 82 -3.24 -9.25 -6.67
C ARG A 82 -2.36 -9.30 -5.44
N GLU A 83 -1.07 -9.23 -5.64
CA GLU A 83 -0.08 -9.11 -4.57
C GLU A 83 0.05 -7.66 -4.09
N VAL A 84 -1.08 -6.96 -4.00
CA VAL A 84 -1.22 -5.59 -3.53
C VAL A 84 -1.94 -5.60 -2.19
N GLY A 85 -1.38 -4.93 -1.20
CA GLY A 85 -1.97 -4.78 0.12
C GLY A 85 -2.44 -3.35 0.36
N LEU A 86 -3.47 -3.16 1.18
CA LEU A 86 -3.99 -1.85 1.54
C LEU A 86 -3.87 -1.61 3.04
N VAL A 87 -3.34 -0.46 3.40
CA VAL A 87 -3.51 0.18 4.70
C VAL A 87 -4.46 1.36 4.49
N PRO A 88 -5.72 1.23 4.87
CA PRO A 88 -6.70 2.29 4.67
C PRO A 88 -6.46 3.46 5.61
N ALA A 89 -7.06 4.59 5.32
CA ALA A 89 -7.07 5.76 6.21
C ALA A 89 -7.48 5.36 7.64
N GLY A 90 -6.71 5.84 8.63
CA GLY A 90 -6.93 5.45 10.04
C GLY A 90 -6.44 4.06 10.41
N ALA A 91 -5.57 3.44 9.56
CA ALA A 91 -4.93 2.14 9.78
C ALA A 91 -5.87 0.91 9.71
N GLY A 92 -7.19 1.08 9.73
CA GLY A 92 -8.19 0.02 9.58
C GLY A 92 -8.11 -1.13 10.60
N LEU A 93 -7.49 -0.89 11.76
CA LEU A 93 -7.42 -1.89 12.83
C LEU A 93 -8.76 -2.04 13.54
N LEU A 94 -9.10 -3.27 13.92
CA LEU A 94 -10.32 -3.55 14.68
C LEU A 94 -10.15 -3.10 16.14
N PRO A 95 -10.89 -2.08 16.62
CA PRO A 95 -10.61 -1.40 17.87
C PRO A 95 -10.90 -2.26 19.12
N HIS A 96 -11.76 -3.26 18.99
CA HIS A 96 -12.13 -4.19 20.07
C HIS A 96 -11.15 -5.37 20.21
N LEU A 97 -10.24 -5.56 19.28
CA LEU A 97 -9.25 -6.62 19.30
C LEU A 97 -7.88 -6.09 19.71
N THR A 98 -7.08 -6.95 20.33
CA THR A 98 -5.65 -6.68 20.56
C THR A 98 -4.88 -6.66 19.24
N VAL A 99 -3.67 -6.11 19.26
CA VAL A 99 -2.74 -6.16 18.12
C VAL A 99 -2.55 -7.60 17.63
N GLU A 100 -2.22 -8.52 18.55
CA GLU A 100 -2.04 -9.93 18.20
C GLU A 100 -3.24 -10.52 17.46
N ARG A 101 -4.46 -10.21 17.91
CA ARG A 101 -5.69 -10.68 17.28
C ARG A 101 -5.96 -10.01 15.94
N ASN A 102 -5.60 -8.73 15.76
CA ASN A 102 -5.65 -8.06 14.48
C ASN A 102 -4.71 -8.72 13.45
N LEU A 103 -3.49 -9.07 13.87
CA LEU A 103 -2.54 -9.81 13.02
C LEU A 103 -3.03 -11.22 12.72
N ALA A 104 -3.58 -11.92 13.72
CA ALA A 104 -4.10 -13.28 13.56
C ALA A 104 -5.21 -13.37 12.52
N LEU A 105 -6.08 -12.35 12.42
CA LEU A 105 -7.13 -12.31 11.42
C LEU A 105 -6.57 -12.27 9.99
N ALA A 106 -5.48 -11.53 9.77
CA ALA A 106 -4.85 -11.43 8.46
C ALA A 106 -4.02 -12.67 8.11
N ALA A 107 -3.45 -13.32 9.12
CA ALA A 107 -2.63 -14.51 8.96
C ALA A 107 -3.45 -15.80 8.77
N ARG A 108 -4.77 -15.73 8.96
CA ARG A 108 -5.67 -16.88 8.79
C ARG A 108 -5.81 -17.25 7.32
N ASP A 109 -5.37 -18.44 7.03
CA ASP A 109 -5.69 -19.19 5.85
C ASP A 109 -5.63 -20.64 6.33
N ASP A 110 -6.60 -21.42 6.35
CA ASP A 110 -6.72 -22.85 6.75
C ASP A 110 -5.48 -23.52 7.39
N LEU A 111 -4.58 -22.70 7.94
CA LEU A 111 -3.28 -23.06 8.50
C LEU A 111 -3.42 -23.47 9.97
N ALA A 112 -2.56 -24.38 10.40
CA ALA A 112 -2.49 -24.77 11.80
C ALA A 112 -2.23 -23.55 12.71
N PRO A 113 -2.86 -23.46 13.90
CA PRO A 113 -2.68 -22.33 14.82
C PRO A 113 -1.22 -22.02 15.18
N SER A 114 -0.36 -23.04 15.26
CA SER A 114 1.07 -22.88 15.51
C SER A 114 1.80 -22.11 14.39
N PHE A 115 1.39 -22.30 13.14
CA PHE A 115 1.95 -21.58 12.01
C PHE A 115 1.55 -20.11 12.02
N VAL A 116 0.29 -19.81 12.33
CA VAL A 116 -0.23 -18.45 12.50
C VAL A 116 0.56 -17.71 13.60
N GLN A 117 0.76 -18.37 14.75
CA GLN A 117 1.54 -17.80 15.86
C GLN A 117 3.01 -17.53 15.48
N GLY A 118 3.62 -18.46 14.76
CA GLY A 118 4.99 -18.28 14.26
C GLY A 118 5.12 -17.08 13.34
N ARG A 119 4.15 -16.91 12.42
CA ARG A 119 4.10 -15.77 11.48
C ARG A 119 3.90 -14.43 12.20
N ILE A 120 2.99 -14.38 13.16
CA ILE A 120 2.78 -13.19 14.01
C ILE A 120 4.06 -12.84 14.77
N ALA A 121 4.69 -13.81 15.43
CA ALA A 121 5.91 -13.59 16.18
C ALA A 121 7.08 -13.13 15.29
N PHE A 122 7.18 -13.69 14.09
CA PHE A 122 8.16 -13.28 13.09
C PHE A 122 7.95 -11.83 12.67
N MET A 123 6.71 -11.49 12.25
CA MET A 123 6.39 -10.15 11.77
C MET A 123 6.49 -9.11 12.89
N ALA A 124 6.04 -9.45 14.10
CA ALA A 124 6.15 -8.57 15.26
C ALA A 124 7.60 -8.16 15.55
N ARG A 125 8.54 -9.11 15.42
CA ARG A 125 9.98 -8.82 15.56
C ARG A 125 10.49 -7.93 14.45
N ARG A 126 10.13 -8.21 13.20
CA ARG A 126 10.61 -7.47 12.03
C ARG A 126 10.13 -6.01 12.03
N MET A 127 8.93 -5.76 12.54
CA MET A 127 8.29 -4.44 12.60
C MET A 127 8.47 -3.75 13.97
N ASP A 128 9.21 -4.36 14.90
CA ASP A 128 9.46 -3.87 16.26
C ASP A 128 8.18 -3.54 17.05
N ILE A 129 7.17 -4.41 16.93
CA ILE A 129 5.87 -4.24 17.59
C ILE A 129 5.60 -5.28 18.68
N GLN A 130 6.62 -6.03 19.14
CA GLN A 130 6.44 -7.09 20.14
C GLN A 130 5.84 -6.56 21.46
N GLY A 131 6.25 -5.35 21.85
CA GLY A 131 5.77 -4.69 23.05
C GLY A 131 4.27 -4.38 23.04
N PHE A 132 3.68 -4.31 21.85
CA PHE A 132 2.29 -3.87 21.66
C PHE A 132 1.30 -5.01 21.43
N LEU A 133 1.74 -6.28 21.36
CA LEU A 133 0.89 -7.41 20.97
C LEU A 133 -0.39 -7.54 21.83
N ARG A 134 -0.31 -7.16 23.10
CA ARG A 134 -1.45 -7.20 24.03
C ARG A 134 -2.28 -5.91 24.06
N SER A 135 -1.74 -4.83 23.52
CA SER A 135 -2.42 -3.53 23.46
C SER A 135 -3.55 -3.53 22.45
N ARG A 136 -4.48 -2.60 22.63
CA ARG A 136 -5.56 -2.30 21.68
C ARG A 136 -5.19 -1.08 20.83
N PRO A 137 -5.77 -0.92 19.64
CA PRO A 137 -5.42 0.18 18.72
C PRO A 137 -5.51 1.58 19.34
N HIS A 138 -6.44 1.82 20.27
CA HIS A 138 -6.60 3.13 20.91
C HIS A 138 -5.52 3.45 21.97
N GLU A 139 -4.76 2.45 22.42
CA GLU A 139 -3.65 2.60 23.35
C GLU A 139 -2.33 2.90 22.65
N LEU A 140 -2.30 2.84 21.32
CA LEU A 140 -1.12 3.04 20.51
C LEU A 140 -1.00 4.47 20.01
N ALA A 141 0.22 4.97 19.92
CA ALA A 141 0.54 6.19 19.16
C ALA A 141 0.22 6.01 17.67
N HIS A 142 0.20 7.10 16.93
CA HIS A 142 -0.16 7.04 15.50
C HIS A 142 0.80 6.16 14.70
N ASP A 143 2.11 6.36 14.85
CA ASP A 143 3.15 5.59 14.14
C ASP A 143 3.12 4.11 14.52
N GLU A 144 2.84 3.80 15.79
CA GLU A 144 2.68 2.43 16.26
C GLU A 144 1.47 1.75 15.62
N ARG A 145 0.33 2.48 15.49
CA ARG A 145 -0.86 1.96 14.78
C ARG A 145 -0.56 1.67 13.33
N LEU A 146 0.18 2.56 12.65
CA LEU A 146 0.56 2.36 11.26
C LEU A 146 1.52 1.17 11.10
N SER A 147 2.50 1.03 11.99
CA SER A 147 3.40 -0.14 12.03
C SER A 147 2.63 -1.44 12.20
N VAL A 148 1.63 -1.46 13.10
CA VAL A 148 0.75 -2.62 13.29
C VAL A 148 -0.11 -2.89 12.05
N ALA A 149 -0.63 -1.85 11.38
CA ALA A 149 -1.42 -2.00 10.18
C ALA A 149 -0.59 -2.58 9.02
N LEU A 150 0.63 -2.10 8.84
CA LEU A 150 1.60 -2.64 7.88
C LEU A 150 1.94 -4.10 8.20
N ALA A 151 2.27 -4.39 9.47
CA ALA A 151 2.50 -5.77 9.92
C ALA A 151 1.31 -6.69 9.61
N ARG A 152 0.08 -6.21 9.80
CA ARG A 152 -1.14 -6.95 9.47
C ARG A 152 -1.24 -7.26 7.98
N VAL A 153 -0.96 -6.28 7.11
CA VAL A 153 -0.95 -6.49 5.65
C VAL A 153 0.10 -7.53 5.27
N LEU A 154 1.31 -7.45 5.85
CA LEU A 154 2.41 -8.37 5.58
C LEU A 154 2.22 -9.75 6.24
N CYS A 155 1.31 -9.90 7.20
CA CYS A 155 0.92 -11.19 7.77
C CYS A 155 0.01 -12.02 6.86
N ARG A 156 -0.47 -11.51 5.73
CA ARG A 156 -1.34 -12.25 4.80
C ARG A 156 -0.62 -13.50 4.25
N PRO A 157 -1.36 -14.59 3.97
CA PRO A 157 -0.79 -15.81 3.39
C PRO A 157 -0.16 -15.59 2.00
N LEU A 158 -0.84 -14.79 1.17
CA LEU A 158 -0.30 -14.38 -0.13
C LEU A 158 0.79 -13.33 0.06
N PRO A 159 1.90 -13.45 -0.66
CA PRO A 159 2.94 -12.43 -0.63
C PRO A 159 2.35 -11.08 -1.08
N VAL A 160 2.79 -10.01 -0.44
CA VAL A 160 2.44 -8.64 -0.82
C VAL A 160 3.69 -8.01 -1.38
N LYS A 161 3.64 -7.55 -2.62
CA LYS A 161 4.76 -6.88 -3.30
C LYS A 161 4.66 -5.37 -3.21
N VAL A 162 3.44 -4.86 -3.21
CA VAL A 162 3.18 -3.42 -3.09
C VAL A 162 2.18 -3.19 -1.98
N VAL A 163 2.49 -2.27 -1.06
CA VAL A 163 1.53 -1.78 -0.07
C VAL A 163 1.10 -0.38 -0.45
N VAL A 164 -0.20 -0.20 -0.60
CA VAL A 164 -0.83 1.12 -0.74
C VAL A 164 -1.22 1.61 0.65
N ILE A 165 -0.80 2.82 0.99
CA ILE A 165 -1.18 3.52 2.23
C ILE A 165 -2.05 4.71 1.86
N GLU A 166 -3.27 4.74 2.36
CA GLU A 166 -4.13 5.92 2.25
C GLU A 166 -3.82 6.91 3.37
N ASP A 167 -3.31 8.08 3.00
CA ASP A 167 -3.07 9.18 3.92
C ASP A 167 -4.07 10.31 3.67
N ARG A 168 -5.21 10.28 4.37
CA ARG A 168 -6.31 11.20 4.12
C ARG A 168 -6.56 12.24 5.20
N THR A 169 -6.04 12.09 6.37
CA THR A 169 -6.40 12.99 7.46
C THR A 169 -5.26 13.16 8.43
N GLY A 170 -4.55 14.27 8.35
CA GLY A 170 -3.73 14.74 9.48
C GLY A 170 -2.94 13.67 10.25
N CYS A 171 -2.80 12.51 9.67
CA CYS A 171 -1.95 11.45 10.18
C CYS A 171 -0.53 11.99 10.24
N GLY A 172 0.16 11.81 11.33
CA GLY A 172 1.56 12.21 11.50
C GLY A 172 2.47 11.58 10.44
N PRO A 173 3.77 11.89 10.45
CA PRO A 173 4.72 11.32 9.52
C PRO A 173 4.68 9.78 9.60
N CYS A 174 4.61 9.13 8.44
CA CYS A 174 4.59 7.65 8.36
C CYS A 174 6.00 7.07 8.12
N HIS A 175 7.03 7.92 8.14
CA HIS A 175 8.40 7.56 7.76
C HIS A 175 8.96 6.37 8.54
N GLY A 176 8.80 6.35 9.86
CA GLY A 176 9.29 5.26 10.71
C GLY A 176 8.64 3.92 10.37
N ALA A 177 7.32 3.92 10.25
CA ALA A 177 6.55 2.71 9.94
C ALA A 177 6.87 2.17 8.53
N VAL A 178 6.98 3.06 7.53
CA VAL A 178 7.33 2.67 6.15
C VAL A 178 8.76 2.12 6.09
N SER A 179 9.73 2.79 6.70
CA SER A 179 11.12 2.30 6.77
C SER A 179 11.21 0.95 7.47
N GLY A 180 10.42 0.74 8.53
CA GLY A 180 10.30 -0.55 9.20
C GLY A 180 9.75 -1.64 8.28
N ALA A 181 8.72 -1.34 7.48
CA ALA A 181 8.14 -2.29 6.54
C ALA A 181 9.12 -2.68 5.43
N LEU A 182 9.80 -1.70 4.81
CA LEU A 182 10.83 -1.93 3.80
C LEU A 182 12.03 -2.70 4.37
N GLY A 183 12.44 -2.40 5.62
CA GLY A 183 13.46 -3.16 6.33
C GLY A 183 13.01 -4.60 6.66
N ALA A 184 11.72 -4.82 6.90
CA ALA A 184 11.16 -6.13 7.13
C ALA A 184 11.11 -6.97 5.83
N ASP A 185 10.82 -6.35 4.71
CA ASP A 185 10.79 -7.00 3.39
C ASP A 185 11.42 -6.08 2.33
N PRO A 186 12.70 -6.32 1.95
CA PRO A 186 13.36 -5.54 0.91
C PRO A 186 12.78 -5.71 -0.51
N GLY A 187 11.97 -6.75 -0.73
CA GLY A 187 11.24 -6.97 -1.97
C GLY A 187 9.96 -6.15 -2.10
N LEU A 188 9.57 -5.46 -1.03
CA LEU A 188 8.37 -4.64 -0.96
C LEU A 188 8.60 -3.26 -1.60
N ALA A 189 7.58 -2.70 -2.24
CA ALA A 189 7.48 -1.26 -2.50
C ALA A 189 6.28 -0.65 -1.77
N VAL A 190 6.35 0.64 -1.48
CA VAL A 190 5.27 1.35 -0.78
C VAL A 190 4.78 2.50 -1.64
N LEU A 191 3.47 2.58 -1.82
CA LEU A 191 2.79 3.66 -2.50
C LEU A 191 1.88 4.40 -1.52
N VAL A 192 2.16 5.66 -1.26
CA VAL A 192 1.31 6.50 -0.43
C VAL A 192 0.39 7.31 -1.33
N VAL A 193 -0.91 7.22 -1.10
CA VAL A 193 -1.93 8.01 -1.81
C VAL A 193 -2.47 9.06 -0.84
N THR A 194 -2.30 10.33 -1.18
CA THR A 194 -2.75 11.46 -0.36
C THR A 194 -3.58 12.45 -1.17
N ASP A 195 -4.54 13.09 -0.56
CA ASP A 195 -5.29 14.22 -1.12
C ASP A 195 -4.76 15.59 -0.64
N ASP A 196 -3.66 15.60 0.10
CA ASP A 196 -2.99 16.81 0.59
C ASP A 196 -1.52 16.85 0.14
N GLY A 197 -1.27 17.53 -0.99
CA GLY A 197 0.07 17.69 -1.55
C GLY A 197 1.06 18.44 -0.63
N THR A 198 0.59 19.19 0.37
CA THR A 198 1.48 19.90 1.30
C THR A 198 2.24 18.95 2.22
N ARG A 199 1.75 17.73 2.37
CA ARG A 199 2.28 16.71 3.27
C ARG A 199 3.34 15.80 2.66
N VAL A 200 3.54 15.88 1.36
CA VAL A 200 4.49 15.01 0.63
C VAL A 200 5.86 14.96 1.29
N ALA A 201 6.39 16.10 1.76
CA ALA A 201 7.69 16.18 2.42
C ALA A 201 7.74 15.44 3.78
N SER A 202 6.60 15.23 4.44
CA SER A 202 6.48 14.49 5.71
C SER A 202 6.22 13.00 5.52
N LEU A 203 5.91 12.58 4.29
CA LEU A 203 5.62 11.21 3.94
C LEU A 203 6.91 10.52 3.47
N ALA A 204 7.40 9.61 4.23
CA ALA A 204 8.36 8.53 3.88
C ALA A 204 9.54 8.85 2.93
N SER A 205 10.00 10.08 2.79
CA SER A 205 11.08 10.47 1.84
C SER A 205 10.90 9.79 0.47
N PRO A 206 9.88 10.15 -0.30
CA PRO A 206 9.52 9.45 -1.52
C PRO A 206 10.66 9.52 -2.55
N SER A 207 10.90 8.40 -3.24
CA SER A 207 11.82 8.35 -4.38
C SER A 207 11.28 9.17 -5.53
N CYS A 208 9.94 9.20 -5.68
CA CYS A 208 9.25 9.88 -6.77
C CYS A 208 7.84 10.33 -6.31
N ILE A 209 7.32 11.35 -6.99
CA ILE A 209 6.01 11.92 -6.75
C ILE A 209 5.24 11.94 -8.06
N TRP A 210 3.98 11.51 -8.02
CA TRP A 210 3.02 11.57 -9.12
C TRP A 210 1.77 12.34 -8.69
N GLU A 211 1.08 12.88 -9.66
CA GLU A 211 -0.17 13.60 -9.45
C GLU A 211 -1.29 12.98 -10.30
N ILE A 212 -2.52 13.00 -9.77
CA ILE A 212 -3.70 12.69 -10.55
C ILE A 212 -4.11 13.95 -11.30
N ALA A 213 -4.10 13.89 -12.63
CA ALA A 213 -4.40 14.99 -13.52
C ALA A 213 -5.63 14.70 -14.38
N ASP A 214 -6.25 15.77 -14.90
CA ASP A 214 -7.28 15.64 -15.93
C ASP A 214 -6.67 15.16 -17.25
N VAL A 215 -7.40 14.34 -17.98
CA VAL A 215 -7.08 14.10 -19.39
C VAL A 215 -7.53 15.34 -20.15
N ALA A 216 -6.59 16.03 -20.80
CA ALA A 216 -6.94 17.15 -21.67
C ALA A 216 -7.87 16.63 -22.78
N GLU A 217 -9.01 17.28 -22.94
CA GLU A 217 -9.84 17.06 -24.13
C GLU A 217 -9.07 17.51 -25.37
N PRO A 218 -9.15 16.72 -26.47
CA PRO A 218 -8.44 17.03 -27.71
C PRO A 218 -8.97 18.31 -28.39
#